data_d5abc2558708a3b6cdeea30c6e8ce07c
#
_entry.id   d5abc2558708a3b6cdeea30c6e8ce07c
#
_cell.length_a   1.000
_cell.length_b   1.000
_cell.length_c   1.000
_cell.angle_alpha   90.00
_cell.angle_beta   90.00
_cell.angle_gamma   90.00
#
_symmetry.space_group_name_H-M   'P 1'
#
loop_
_entity.id
_entity.type
_entity.pdbx_description
1 polymer ?
#
loop_
_entity_poly.entity_id
_entity_poly.type
_entity_poly.pdbx_seq_one_letter_code
_entity_poly.pdbx_strand_id
1 'polypeptide(L)'
;MKLSQLSILFILLFIHSFVQANPLKVGSWMGNLNLQNTHELFFQFEVDPNQKITIKNGGEIVEMKDYQIENDSIKVYFTNFPNYLIFKVDPLNENKLSGYFVNPDRKKHSRIEFKAFFYDDTPVIDIRYKHENFDGKWQVTFNPNTEDQYPAIGKFEQVNNKITGTFLTETGDYRFLKGTVINNELWLTSFDGAHVFLFTAHLINDTLRGEFLSGNHWKTDWIGVRNDDFTLKDPDSLTYMVKDDFKFQFKNLNGQNYVYPNQQLKGKVVIVQILGTWCPNCLDETKFYNELYDQFHNDGLEIIGVAYESPENFEDQVERIQRYIDNKSVPYPILVGGRASKTITSKDFDMLNKVSSFPTSIFINKDGEVVKIHTGFNGPGTGEIYEEYKIETIQMINRLLIE
;
A
#
# COMPACT_ATOMS: atom_id res chain seq x y z
N MET A 1 68.78 -40.58 -34.23
CA MET A 1 67.87 -39.49 -34.66
C MET A 1 66.60 -39.66 -33.93
N LYS A 2 66.33 -38.91 -32.90
CA LYS A 2 65.02 -38.89 -32.17
C LYS A 2 64.37 -37.52 -32.39
N LEU A 3 63.27 -37.50 -33.09
CA LEU A 3 62.41 -36.31 -33.23
C LEU A 3 61.65 -36.10 -31.93
N SER A 4 61.83 -34.93 -31.34
CA SER A 4 61.02 -34.45 -30.22
C SER A 4 59.78 -33.81 -30.77
N GLN A 5 58.60 -34.34 -30.39
CA GLN A 5 57.26 -33.70 -30.64
C GLN A 5 57.04 -32.57 -29.64
N LEU A 6 56.94 -31.37 -30.14
CA LEU A 6 56.58 -30.18 -29.38
C LEU A 6 55.03 -30.06 -29.36
N SER A 7 54.39 -30.41 -28.26
CA SER A 7 52.94 -30.22 -28.08
C SER A 7 52.67 -28.77 -27.70
N ILE A 8 52.05 -28.02 -28.61
CA ILE A 8 51.55 -26.67 -28.35
C ILE A 8 50.19 -26.79 -27.69
N LEU A 9 50.12 -26.44 -26.39
CA LEU A 9 48.91 -26.37 -25.61
C LEU A 9 48.22 -25.01 -25.88
N PHE A 10 47.14 -25.00 -26.66
CA PHE A 10 46.27 -23.84 -26.85
C PHE A 10 45.40 -23.67 -25.60
N ILE A 11 45.75 -22.74 -24.71
CA ILE A 11 44.86 -22.31 -23.63
C ILE A 11 43.86 -21.29 -24.23
N LEU A 12 42.65 -21.76 -24.48
CA LEU A 12 41.52 -20.90 -24.78
C LEU A 12 41.09 -20.16 -23.48
N LEU A 13 41.58 -18.94 -23.31
CA LEU A 13 41.08 -18.02 -22.32
C LEU A 13 39.66 -17.61 -22.73
N PHE A 14 38.62 -18.25 -22.14
CA PHE A 14 37.26 -17.73 -22.15
C PHE A 14 37.24 -16.45 -21.31
N ILE A 15 37.39 -15.31 -21.96
CA ILE A 15 37.08 -14.02 -21.35
C ILE A 15 35.55 -13.97 -21.23
N HIS A 16 35.02 -14.35 -20.07
CA HIS A 16 33.66 -14.01 -19.68
C HIS A 16 33.66 -12.49 -19.47
N SER A 17 33.26 -11.75 -20.49
CA SER A 17 32.92 -10.35 -20.34
C SER A 17 31.70 -10.30 -19.39
N PHE A 18 31.96 -10.09 -18.11
CA PHE A 18 30.89 -9.62 -17.22
C PHE A 18 30.45 -8.28 -17.78
N VAL A 19 29.34 -8.25 -18.46
CA VAL A 19 28.63 -7.00 -18.74
C VAL A 19 28.14 -6.50 -17.39
N GLN A 20 28.96 -5.68 -16.76
CA GLN A 20 28.54 -4.96 -15.56
C GLN A 20 27.50 -3.95 -16.05
N ALA A 21 26.26 -4.10 -15.64
CA ALA A 21 25.23 -3.11 -15.96
C ALA A 21 25.74 -1.75 -15.47
N ASN A 22 25.68 -0.73 -16.33
CA ASN A 22 26.09 0.61 -15.96
C ASN A 22 25.27 1.06 -14.75
N PRO A 23 25.89 1.72 -13.75
CA PRO A 23 25.14 2.31 -12.66
C PRO A 23 24.09 3.27 -13.20
N LEU A 24 22.97 3.37 -12.52
CA LEU A 24 21.94 4.32 -12.89
C LEU A 24 22.47 5.74 -12.72
N LYS A 25 22.09 6.63 -13.62
CA LYS A 25 22.42 8.05 -13.49
C LYS A 25 21.80 8.61 -12.21
N VAL A 26 22.64 9.21 -11.37
CA VAL A 26 22.24 9.83 -10.10
C VAL A 26 21.42 11.09 -10.36
N GLY A 27 20.28 11.22 -9.69
CA GLY A 27 19.38 12.37 -9.78
C GLY A 27 17.92 11.98 -10.00
N SER A 28 17.14 12.90 -10.52
CA SER A 28 15.69 12.81 -10.65
C SER A 28 15.26 12.16 -11.95
N TRP A 29 14.29 11.26 -11.82
CA TRP A 29 13.71 10.50 -12.93
C TRP A 29 12.19 10.66 -12.94
N MET A 30 11.62 10.77 -14.13
CA MET A 30 10.19 10.66 -14.35
C MET A 30 9.86 9.26 -14.87
N GLY A 31 9.19 8.47 -14.06
CA GLY A 31 8.65 7.17 -14.43
C GLY A 31 7.25 7.30 -15.03
N ASN A 32 6.93 6.38 -15.91
CA ASN A 32 5.65 6.24 -16.58
C ASN A 32 5.22 4.78 -16.58
N LEU A 33 3.97 4.52 -16.21
CA LEU A 33 3.31 3.21 -16.32
C LEU A 33 2.18 3.31 -17.34
N ASN A 34 2.25 2.47 -18.38
CA ASN A 34 1.21 2.41 -19.41
C ASN A 34 0.00 1.63 -18.91
N LEU A 35 -1.09 2.33 -18.65
CA LEU A 35 -2.34 1.75 -18.20
C LEU A 35 -3.27 1.42 -19.38
N GLN A 36 -4.39 0.73 -19.06
CA GLN A 36 -5.42 0.43 -20.06
C GLN A 36 -5.99 1.71 -20.71
N ASN A 37 -6.55 1.58 -21.90
CA ASN A 37 -7.13 2.67 -22.69
C ASN A 37 -6.16 3.82 -23.00
N THR A 38 -4.87 3.53 -23.18
CA THR A 38 -3.82 4.52 -23.48
C THR A 38 -3.57 5.57 -22.40
N HIS A 39 -4.08 5.36 -21.19
CA HIS A 39 -3.75 6.20 -20.05
C HIS A 39 -2.32 5.96 -19.57
N GLU A 40 -1.69 6.98 -19.07
CA GLU A 40 -0.34 6.93 -18.52
C GLU A 40 -0.34 7.45 -17.09
N LEU A 41 0.28 6.70 -16.18
CA LEU A 41 0.52 7.13 -14.81
C LEU A 41 1.96 7.59 -14.66
N PHE A 42 2.14 8.88 -14.38
CA PHE A 42 3.46 9.46 -14.15
C PHE A 42 3.79 9.51 -12.66
N PHE A 43 5.03 9.19 -12.31
CA PHE A 43 5.55 9.30 -10.96
C PHE A 43 7.02 9.71 -10.95
N GLN A 44 7.47 10.34 -9.88
CA GLN A 44 8.85 10.77 -9.72
C GLN A 44 9.61 9.80 -8.83
N PHE A 45 10.84 9.49 -9.20
CA PHE A 45 11.77 8.78 -8.33
C PHE A 45 13.18 9.39 -8.40
N GLU A 46 13.96 9.14 -7.37
CA GLU A 46 15.34 9.59 -7.28
C GLU A 46 16.28 8.40 -7.16
N VAL A 47 17.45 8.54 -7.78
CA VAL A 47 18.59 7.64 -7.61
C VAL A 47 19.67 8.43 -6.87
N ASP A 48 20.04 7.97 -5.66
CA ASP A 48 21.08 8.61 -4.88
C ASP A 48 22.51 8.17 -5.30
N PRO A 49 23.58 8.81 -4.79
CA PRO A 49 24.97 8.40 -5.09
C PRO A 49 25.31 6.97 -4.70
N ASN A 50 24.59 6.37 -3.75
CA ASN A 50 24.72 4.97 -3.33
C ASN A 50 23.85 4.03 -4.18
N GLN A 51 23.24 4.53 -5.25
CA GLN A 51 22.35 3.80 -6.15
C GLN A 51 21.04 3.33 -5.49
N LYS A 52 20.64 3.94 -4.36
CA LYS A 52 19.34 3.68 -3.74
C LYS A 52 18.24 4.43 -4.50
N ILE A 53 17.14 3.73 -4.77
CA ILE A 53 15.98 4.29 -5.46
C ILE A 53 14.88 4.62 -4.44
N THR A 54 14.34 5.83 -4.53
CA THR A 54 13.19 6.27 -3.74
C THR A 54 12.12 6.89 -4.63
N ILE A 55 10.86 6.55 -4.41
CA ILE A 55 9.72 7.11 -5.15
C ILE A 55 9.05 8.17 -4.28
N LYS A 56 8.75 9.34 -4.87
CA LYS A 56 7.98 10.41 -4.23
C LYS A 56 6.49 10.22 -4.56
N ASN A 57 5.70 9.77 -3.57
CA ASN A 57 4.28 9.51 -3.72
C ASN A 57 3.45 10.46 -2.83
N GLY A 58 3.10 11.64 -3.35
CA GLY A 58 2.43 12.66 -2.55
C GLY A 58 3.27 13.09 -1.34
N GLY A 59 2.71 12.96 -0.14
CA GLY A 59 3.41 13.20 1.14
C GLY A 59 4.26 12.01 1.62
N GLU A 60 4.31 10.90 0.88
CA GLU A 60 5.03 9.68 1.26
C GLU A 60 6.30 9.49 0.46
N ILE A 61 7.35 9.01 1.12
CA ILE A 61 8.57 8.50 0.48
C ILE A 61 8.52 6.98 0.49
N VAL A 62 8.49 6.37 -0.70
CA VAL A 62 8.50 4.91 -0.86
C VAL A 62 9.92 4.44 -1.12
N GLU A 63 10.50 3.78 -0.13
CA GLU A 63 11.83 3.21 -0.23
C GLU A 63 11.82 1.88 -0.97
N MET A 64 12.78 1.70 -1.86
CA MET A 64 13.02 0.42 -2.53
C MET A 64 14.23 -0.28 -1.92
N LYS A 65 14.29 -1.62 -2.04
CA LYS A 65 15.47 -2.41 -1.66
C LYS A 65 16.62 -2.14 -2.62
N ASP A 66 17.82 -2.58 -2.24
CA ASP A 66 18.95 -2.58 -3.15
C ASP A 66 18.61 -3.38 -4.41
N TYR A 67 18.97 -2.85 -5.56
CA TYR A 67 18.67 -3.51 -6.81
C TYR A 67 19.62 -4.66 -7.10
N GLN A 68 19.13 -5.62 -7.85
CA GLN A 68 19.88 -6.78 -8.34
C GLN A 68 20.03 -6.68 -9.86
N ILE A 69 21.16 -7.15 -10.36
CA ILE A 69 21.40 -7.25 -11.80
C ILE A 69 21.13 -8.67 -12.22
N GLU A 70 20.14 -8.88 -13.08
CA GLU A 70 19.77 -10.16 -13.65
C GLU A 70 19.86 -10.08 -15.19
N ASN A 71 20.83 -10.75 -15.80
CA ASN A 71 20.95 -10.84 -17.27
C ASN A 71 20.81 -9.49 -18.01
N ASP A 72 21.60 -8.47 -17.67
CA ASP A 72 21.55 -7.10 -18.21
C ASP A 72 20.34 -6.25 -17.80
N SER A 73 19.48 -6.77 -16.95
CA SER A 73 18.34 -6.05 -16.39
C SER A 73 18.58 -5.68 -14.95
N ILE A 74 18.07 -4.55 -14.54
CA ILE A 74 18.02 -4.09 -13.15
C ILE A 74 16.68 -4.50 -12.58
N LYS A 75 16.71 -5.22 -11.46
CA LYS A 75 15.52 -5.63 -10.73
C LYS A 75 15.55 -5.06 -9.32
N VAL A 76 14.52 -4.34 -8.93
CA VAL A 76 14.43 -3.70 -7.63
C VAL A 76 13.07 -3.92 -7.01
N TYR A 77 13.05 -4.42 -5.76
CA TYR A 77 11.86 -4.73 -5.01
C TYR A 77 11.39 -3.54 -4.16
N PHE A 78 10.09 -3.42 -4.02
CA PHE A 78 9.52 -2.56 -2.99
C PHE A 78 9.78 -3.16 -1.61
N THR A 79 10.15 -2.32 -0.65
CA THR A 79 10.51 -2.80 0.70
C THR A 79 9.34 -3.51 1.37
N ASN A 80 8.13 -2.98 1.20
CA ASN A 80 6.95 -3.46 1.93
C ASN A 80 6.15 -4.53 1.20
N PHE A 81 6.32 -4.67 -0.12
CA PHE A 81 5.47 -5.51 -0.96
C PHE A 81 6.31 -6.47 -1.82
N PRO A 82 5.74 -7.60 -2.28
CA PRO A 82 6.45 -8.52 -3.16
C PRO A 82 6.64 -7.99 -4.58
N ASN A 83 6.06 -6.83 -4.87
CA ASN A 83 6.10 -6.18 -6.17
C ASN A 83 7.51 -5.63 -6.47
N TYR A 84 7.83 -5.50 -7.74
CA TYR A 84 9.14 -5.01 -8.18
C TYR A 84 9.08 -4.29 -9.53
N LEU A 85 10.08 -3.48 -9.79
CA LEU A 85 10.41 -2.99 -11.11
C LEU A 85 11.52 -3.85 -11.71
N ILE A 86 11.42 -4.21 -12.98
CA ILE A 86 12.48 -4.82 -13.76
C ILE A 86 12.64 -4.05 -15.07
N PHE A 87 13.82 -3.52 -15.33
CA PHE A 87 14.06 -2.65 -16.47
C PHE A 87 15.50 -2.69 -16.93
N LYS A 88 15.74 -2.11 -18.13
CA LYS A 88 17.06 -1.92 -18.72
C LYS A 88 17.30 -0.45 -18.97
N VAL A 89 18.59 -0.07 -18.91
CA VAL A 89 19.05 1.22 -19.44
C VAL A 89 19.09 1.11 -20.98
N ASP A 90 18.59 2.13 -21.68
CA ASP A 90 18.68 2.18 -23.14
C ASP A 90 20.16 2.24 -23.55
N PRO A 91 20.66 1.30 -24.39
CA PRO A 91 22.07 1.22 -24.75
C PRO A 91 22.54 2.44 -25.59
N LEU A 92 21.62 3.18 -26.18
CA LEU A 92 21.93 4.38 -26.99
C LEU A 92 21.67 5.68 -26.23
N ASN A 93 21.01 5.61 -25.06
CA ASN A 93 20.66 6.79 -24.28
C ASN A 93 20.51 6.47 -22.79
N GLU A 94 21.55 6.66 -22.00
CA GLU A 94 21.57 6.42 -20.55
C GLU A 94 20.50 7.20 -19.74
N ASN A 95 19.86 8.20 -20.36
CA ASN A 95 18.76 8.96 -19.78
C ASN A 95 17.40 8.29 -19.95
N LYS A 96 17.34 7.07 -20.48
CA LYS A 96 16.09 6.33 -20.72
C LYS A 96 16.15 4.94 -20.11
N LEU A 97 15.04 4.56 -19.48
CA LEU A 97 14.81 3.21 -18.95
C LEU A 97 13.55 2.62 -19.58
N SER A 98 13.52 1.30 -19.75
CA SER A 98 12.36 0.57 -20.23
C SER A 98 12.24 -0.80 -19.59
N GLY A 99 11.03 -1.23 -19.26
CA GLY A 99 10.79 -2.51 -18.61
C GLY A 99 9.37 -2.68 -18.12
N TYR A 100 9.21 -3.22 -16.92
CA TYR A 100 7.91 -3.54 -16.35
C TYR A 100 7.86 -3.30 -14.84
N PHE A 101 6.72 -2.82 -14.36
CA PHE A 101 6.27 -3.04 -12.99
C PHE A 101 5.60 -4.42 -12.92
N VAL A 102 5.93 -5.21 -11.91
CA VAL A 102 5.45 -6.59 -11.77
C VAL A 102 4.80 -6.80 -10.40
N ASN A 103 3.57 -7.29 -10.41
CA ASN A 103 2.87 -7.78 -9.22
C ASN A 103 2.77 -9.32 -9.33
N PRO A 104 3.59 -10.09 -8.60
CA PRO A 104 3.64 -11.55 -8.72
C PRO A 104 2.38 -12.25 -8.19
N ASP A 105 1.57 -11.58 -7.36
CA ASP A 105 0.34 -12.15 -6.81
C ASP A 105 -0.83 -12.17 -7.79
N ARG A 106 -0.69 -11.46 -8.93
CA ARG A 106 -1.72 -11.40 -9.94
C ARG A 106 -1.53 -12.50 -10.99
N LYS A 107 -2.54 -13.36 -11.18
CA LYS A 107 -2.56 -14.37 -12.24
C LYS A 107 -2.75 -13.73 -13.63
N LYS A 108 -3.48 -12.61 -13.70
CA LYS A 108 -3.69 -11.82 -14.92
C LYS A 108 -3.27 -10.38 -14.67
N HIS A 109 -2.82 -9.69 -15.72
CA HIS A 109 -2.34 -8.31 -15.62
C HIS A 109 -1.24 -8.13 -14.56
N SER A 110 -0.36 -9.13 -14.43
CA SER A 110 0.75 -9.12 -13.48
C SER A 110 1.86 -8.14 -13.86
N ARG A 111 1.88 -7.65 -15.10
CA ARG A 111 2.90 -6.74 -15.65
C ARG A 111 2.25 -5.50 -16.22
N ILE A 112 2.86 -4.34 -15.93
CA ILE A 112 2.51 -3.05 -16.53
C ILE A 112 3.78 -2.51 -17.16
N GLU A 113 3.72 -2.08 -18.43
CA GLU A 113 4.87 -1.50 -19.12
C GLU A 113 5.35 -0.27 -18.36
N PHE A 114 6.67 -0.22 -18.11
CA PHE A 114 7.37 0.86 -17.42
C PHE A 114 8.36 1.51 -18.37
N LYS A 115 8.35 2.82 -18.40
CA LYS A 115 9.37 3.65 -19.03
C LYS A 115 9.80 4.72 -18.04
N ALA A 116 11.04 5.20 -18.17
CA ALA A 116 11.46 6.37 -17.43
C ALA A 116 12.45 7.19 -18.23
N PHE A 117 12.51 8.48 -17.90
CA PHE A 117 13.49 9.41 -18.46
C PHE A 117 14.07 10.28 -17.36
N PHE A 118 15.38 10.51 -17.48
CA PHE A 118 16.09 11.43 -16.61
C PHE A 118 15.65 12.85 -16.91
N TYR A 119 15.33 13.64 -15.90
CA TYR A 119 14.98 15.03 -16.09
C TYR A 119 15.70 15.95 -15.11
N ASP A 120 15.94 17.19 -15.55
CA ASP A 120 16.48 18.22 -14.70
C ASP A 120 15.30 18.96 -14.03
N ASP A 121 15.35 19.10 -12.72
CA ASP A 121 14.26 19.63 -11.87
C ASP A 121 14.03 21.14 -12.07
N THR A 122 14.00 21.60 -13.32
CA THR A 122 13.59 22.96 -13.62
C THR A 122 12.06 23.04 -13.57
N PRO A 123 11.48 23.71 -12.58
CA PRO A 123 10.04 23.83 -12.50
C PRO A 123 9.51 24.62 -13.69
N VAL A 124 8.74 23.97 -14.55
CA VAL A 124 7.93 24.69 -15.54
C VAL A 124 6.78 25.35 -14.79
N ILE A 125 6.99 26.58 -14.34
CA ILE A 125 5.93 27.37 -13.71
C ILE A 125 5.09 27.96 -14.82
N ASP A 126 3.97 27.33 -15.12
CA ASP A 126 2.95 27.94 -15.98
C ASP A 126 1.98 28.78 -15.13
N ILE A 127 2.30 30.06 -14.99
CA ILE A 127 1.55 31.02 -14.18
C ILE A 127 0.36 31.66 -14.95
N ARG A 128 0.12 31.29 -16.19
CA ARG A 128 -0.74 32.07 -17.12
C ARG A 128 -2.14 31.51 -17.31
N TYR A 129 -2.47 30.35 -16.79
CA TYR A 129 -3.79 29.75 -16.98
C TYR A 129 -4.59 29.76 -15.70
N LYS A 130 -5.84 30.24 -15.77
CA LYS A 130 -6.83 30.03 -14.72
C LYS A 130 -7.25 28.57 -14.82
N HIS A 131 -6.94 27.78 -13.81
CA HIS A 131 -7.36 26.38 -13.71
C HIS A 131 -8.74 26.31 -13.04
N GLU A 132 -9.52 25.30 -13.40
CA GLU A 132 -10.73 24.95 -12.65
C GLU A 132 -10.36 24.62 -11.20
N ASN A 133 -11.28 24.93 -10.29
CA ASN A 133 -11.08 24.72 -8.87
C ASN A 133 -11.67 23.39 -8.42
N PHE A 134 -10.79 22.45 -8.07
CA PHE A 134 -11.12 21.15 -7.52
C PHE A 134 -10.91 21.08 -5.99
N ASP A 135 -10.43 22.15 -5.37
CA ASP A 135 -10.18 22.24 -3.93
C ASP A 135 -11.41 21.95 -3.10
N GLY A 136 -11.23 21.38 -1.89
CA GLY A 136 -12.27 21.19 -0.91
C GLY A 136 -12.85 19.79 -0.82
N LYS A 137 -14.04 19.67 -0.24
CA LYS A 137 -14.72 18.41 0.05
C LYS A 137 -15.79 18.09 -0.99
N TRP A 138 -15.77 16.85 -1.45
CA TRP A 138 -16.67 16.33 -2.46
C TRP A 138 -17.38 15.07 -1.97
N GLN A 139 -18.70 15.04 -2.06
CA GLN A 139 -19.45 13.80 -1.97
C GLN A 139 -19.29 13.04 -3.28
N VAL A 140 -18.70 11.84 -3.21
CA VAL A 140 -18.34 11.04 -4.37
C VAL A 140 -19.13 9.74 -4.38
N THR A 141 -19.48 9.29 -5.58
CA THR A 141 -20.02 7.94 -5.81
C THR A 141 -19.18 7.26 -6.87
N PHE A 142 -18.54 6.14 -6.51
CA PHE A 142 -17.89 5.23 -7.44
C PHE A 142 -18.87 4.20 -7.98
N ASN A 143 -18.68 3.73 -9.21
CA ASN A 143 -19.60 2.83 -9.94
C ASN A 143 -21.05 3.37 -9.97
N PRO A 144 -21.30 4.63 -10.32
CA PRO A 144 -22.63 5.20 -10.24
C PRO A 144 -23.64 4.42 -11.10
N ASN A 145 -24.85 4.25 -10.59
CA ASN A 145 -25.96 3.53 -11.23
C ASN A 145 -25.73 2.01 -11.45
N THR A 146 -24.88 1.40 -10.64
CA THR A 146 -24.67 -0.06 -10.62
C THR A 146 -24.98 -0.63 -9.22
N GLU A 147 -25.11 -1.94 -9.11
CA GLU A 147 -25.27 -2.63 -7.81
C GLU A 147 -24.02 -2.52 -6.94
N ASP A 148 -22.85 -2.35 -7.57
CA ASP A 148 -21.56 -2.22 -6.90
C ASP A 148 -21.19 -0.76 -6.59
N GLN A 149 -22.14 0.17 -6.64
CA GLN A 149 -21.87 1.56 -6.28
C GLN A 149 -21.51 1.69 -4.80
N TYR A 150 -20.57 2.57 -4.49
CA TYR A 150 -20.19 2.88 -3.13
C TYR A 150 -19.88 4.37 -2.93
N PRO A 151 -20.20 4.92 -1.73
CA PRO A 151 -19.96 6.31 -1.41
C PRO A 151 -18.49 6.53 -1.03
N ALA A 152 -18.02 7.75 -1.26
CA ALA A 152 -16.73 8.23 -0.78
C ALA A 152 -16.79 9.73 -0.51
N ILE A 153 -15.77 10.24 0.19
CA ILE A 153 -15.48 11.67 0.31
C ILE A 153 -14.17 11.94 -0.41
N GLY A 154 -14.18 12.74 -1.46
CA GLY A 154 -12.98 13.33 -2.03
C GLY A 154 -12.57 14.55 -1.19
N LYS A 155 -11.34 14.58 -0.69
CA LYS A 155 -10.77 15.70 0.04
C LYS A 155 -9.52 16.16 -0.68
N PHE A 156 -9.55 17.34 -1.30
CA PHE A 156 -8.48 17.82 -2.17
C PHE A 156 -8.00 19.19 -1.72
N GLU A 157 -6.70 19.42 -1.88
CA GLU A 157 -6.03 20.70 -1.70
C GLU A 157 -5.36 21.10 -3.00
N GLN A 158 -5.73 22.26 -3.54
CA GLN A 158 -5.23 22.74 -4.81
C GLN A 158 -4.44 24.04 -4.63
N VAL A 159 -3.20 24.05 -5.13
CA VAL A 159 -2.36 25.25 -5.22
C VAL A 159 -1.94 25.44 -6.69
N ASN A 160 -2.51 26.42 -7.35
CA ASN A 160 -2.37 26.64 -8.81
C ASN A 160 -2.86 25.40 -9.59
N ASN A 161 -1.96 24.79 -10.38
CA ASN A 161 -2.26 23.55 -11.10
C ASN A 161 -1.87 22.27 -10.36
N LYS A 162 -1.26 22.37 -9.17
CA LYS A 162 -0.90 21.19 -8.37
C LYS A 162 -2.04 20.85 -7.43
N ILE A 163 -2.30 19.58 -7.26
CA ILE A 163 -3.35 19.09 -6.39
C ILE A 163 -2.87 17.86 -5.61
N THR A 164 -3.24 17.79 -4.34
CA THR A 164 -3.03 16.65 -3.45
C THR A 164 -4.33 16.29 -2.75
N GLY A 165 -4.42 15.11 -2.16
CA GLY A 165 -5.59 14.72 -1.40
C GLY A 165 -5.75 13.21 -1.29
N THR A 166 -6.96 12.80 -1.00
CA THR A 166 -7.35 11.38 -0.94
C THR A 166 -8.85 11.23 -1.16
N PHE A 167 -9.28 9.98 -1.33
CA PHE A 167 -10.68 9.60 -1.16
C PHE A 167 -10.82 8.78 0.12
N LEU A 168 -11.77 9.16 0.97
CA LEU A 168 -12.21 8.40 2.14
C LEU A 168 -13.37 7.51 1.74
N THR A 169 -13.37 6.26 2.16
CA THR A 169 -14.48 5.32 2.00
C THR A 169 -14.93 4.78 3.34
N GLU A 170 -16.04 4.04 3.40
CA GLU A 170 -16.47 3.38 4.63
C GLU A 170 -15.45 2.36 5.18
N THR A 171 -14.49 1.92 4.37
CA THR A 171 -13.54 0.85 4.72
C THR A 171 -12.07 1.28 4.66
N GLY A 172 -11.80 2.58 4.63
CA GLY A 172 -10.46 3.16 4.61
C GLY A 172 -10.28 4.20 3.50
N ASP A 173 -9.09 4.71 3.37
CA ASP A 173 -8.74 5.77 2.43
C ASP A 173 -7.92 5.25 1.24
N TYR A 174 -7.76 6.12 0.23
CA TYR A 174 -6.90 5.87 -0.94
C TYR A 174 -5.48 6.40 -0.77
N ARG A 175 -5.09 6.63 0.49
CA ARG A 175 -3.77 7.10 0.90
C ARG A 175 -3.36 8.42 0.23
N PHE A 176 -2.10 8.57 -0.09
CA PHE A 176 -1.58 9.79 -0.68
C PHE A 176 -1.82 9.84 -2.18
N LEU A 177 -2.64 10.78 -2.61
CA LEU A 177 -2.82 11.11 -4.02
C LEU A 177 -2.14 12.45 -4.31
N LYS A 178 -1.47 12.54 -5.43
CA LYS A 178 -0.91 13.79 -5.94
C LYS A 178 -1.18 13.92 -7.43
N GLY A 179 -1.21 15.13 -7.92
CA GLY A 179 -1.45 15.31 -9.33
C GLY A 179 -1.45 16.74 -9.79
N THR A 180 -2.13 16.99 -10.87
CA THR A 180 -2.18 18.28 -11.53
C THR A 180 -3.51 18.49 -12.24
N VAL A 181 -3.83 19.74 -12.49
CA VAL A 181 -4.93 20.14 -13.36
C VAL A 181 -4.33 20.55 -14.71
N ILE A 182 -4.70 19.84 -15.77
CA ILE A 182 -4.25 20.07 -17.15
C ILE A 182 -5.48 20.26 -18.02
N ASN A 183 -5.57 21.39 -18.75
CA ASN A 183 -6.70 21.68 -19.65
C ASN A 183 -8.08 21.51 -18.96
N ASN A 184 -8.20 21.96 -17.71
CA ASN A 184 -9.40 21.81 -16.87
C ASN A 184 -9.79 20.37 -16.56
N GLU A 185 -8.88 19.45 -16.69
CA GLU A 185 -9.02 18.07 -16.27
C GLU A 185 -8.14 17.81 -15.05
N LEU A 186 -8.74 17.20 -14.02
CA LEU A 186 -8.07 16.70 -12.84
C LEU A 186 -7.36 15.40 -13.17
N TRP A 187 -6.09 15.30 -12.76
CA TRP A 187 -5.29 14.07 -12.79
C TRP A 187 -4.70 13.83 -11.41
N LEU A 188 -5.07 12.74 -10.75
CA LEU A 188 -4.53 12.32 -9.47
C LEU A 188 -3.94 10.92 -9.58
N THR A 189 -2.76 10.72 -9.03
CA THR A 189 -2.03 9.44 -9.09
C THR A 189 -1.56 9.00 -7.73
N SER A 190 -1.44 7.68 -7.54
CA SER A 190 -0.70 7.04 -6.46
C SER A 190 0.09 5.87 -7.01
N PHE A 191 1.39 5.82 -6.68
CA PHE A 191 2.26 4.68 -6.93
C PHE A 191 3.15 4.44 -5.72
N ASP A 192 2.65 3.62 -4.79
CA ASP A 192 3.28 3.31 -3.51
C ASP A 192 3.92 1.91 -3.46
N GLY A 193 3.94 1.22 -4.59
CA GLY A 193 4.47 -0.14 -4.71
C GLY A 193 3.41 -1.24 -4.57
N ALA A 194 2.24 -0.95 -4.01
CA ALA A 194 1.07 -1.83 -4.03
C ALA A 194 0.00 -1.28 -4.98
N HIS A 195 -0.29 0.00 -4.85
CA HIS A 195 -1.27 0.70 -5.67
C HIS A 195 -0.64 1.28 -6.93
N VAL A 196 -1.40 1.20 -8.01
CA VAL A 196 -1.15 1.88 -9.28
C VAL A 196 -2.46 2.57 -9.63
N PHE A 197 -2.73 3.72 -8.99
CA PHE A 197 -4.00 4.42 -9.09
C PHE A 197 -3.90 5.65 -9.97
N LEU A 198 -4.83 5.78 -10.88
CA LEU A 198 -5.05 7.00 -11.66
C LEU A 198 -6.52 7.38 -11.58
N PHE A 199 -6.77 8.59 -11.13
CA PHE A 199 -8.10 9.23 -11.16
C PHE A 199 -8.04 10.40 -12.10
N THR A 200 -8.99 10.48 -13.03
CA THR A 200 -9.20 11.66 -13.87
C THR A 200 -10.61 12.20 -13.67
N ALA A 201 -10.82 13.50 -13.85
CA ALA A 201 -12.16 14.08 -13.88
C ALA A 201 -12.21 15.44 -14.54
N HIS A 202 -13.37 15.75 -15.13
CA HIS A 202 -13.76 17.07 -15.57
C HIS A 202 -14.85 17.65 -14.66
N LEU A 203 -14.83 18.96 -14.46
CA LEU A 203 -15.91 19.68 -13.79
C LEU A 203 -16.94 20.10 -14.84
N ILE A 204 -18.17 19.55 -14.77
CA ILE A 204 -19.26 19.80 -15.71
C ILE A 204 -20.50 20.19 -14.90
N ASN A 205 -20.95 21.43 -15.00
CA ASN A 205 -22.13 21.95 -14.26
C ASN A 205 -22.03 21.63 -12.75
N ASP A 206 -20.92 22.04 -12.11
CA ASP A 206 -20.61 21.82 -10.68
C ASP A 206 -20.56 20.36 -10.24
N THR A 207 -20.48 19.43 -11.18
CA THR A 207 -20.36 18.00 -10.94
C THR A 207 -19.04 17.49 -11.51
N LEU A 208 -18.24 16.82 -10.70
CA LEU A 208 -17.09 16.05 -11.17
C LEU A 208 -17.59 14.77 -11.86
N ARG A 209 -17.06 14.52 -13.05
CA ARG A 209 -17.28 13.28 -13.79
C ARG A 209 -15.92 12.74 -14.23
N GLY A 210 -15.61 11.55 -13.79
CA GLY A 210 -14.26 11.01 -13.99
C GLY A 210 -14.20 9.50 -14.06
N GLU A 211 -12.96 9.03 -14.28
CA GLU A 211 -12.61 7.62 -14.32
C GLU A 211 -11.59 7.32 -13.23
N PHE A 212 -11.66 6.14 -12.67
CA PHE A 212 -10.67 5.55 -11.78
C PHE A 212 -10.12 4.27 -12.40
N LEU A 213 -8.79 4.22 -12.53
CA LEU A 213 -8.06 3.04 -12.96
C LEU A 213 -7.18 2.52 -11.82
N SER A 214 -7.29 1.21 -11.54
CA SER A 214 -6.36 0.50 -10.67
C SER A 214 -5.52 -0.45 -11.52
N GLY A 215 -4.32 0.02 -11.91
CA GLY A 215 -3.48 -0.70 -12.86
C GLY A 215 -4.22 -1.06 -14.15
N ASN A 216 -3.92 -2.25 -14.70
CA ASN A 216 -4.55 -2.79 -15.91
C ASN A 216 -5.68 -3.80 -15.62
N HIS A 217 -6.14 -3.87 -14.38
CA HIS A 217 -7.09 -4.92 -13.94
C HIS A 217 -8.46 -4.40 -13.53
N TRP A 218 -8.57 -3.11 -13.20
CA TRP A 218 -9.83 -2.49 -12.77
C TRP A 218 -9.98 -1.09 -13.35
N LYS A 219 -11.20 -0.78 -13.77
CA LYS A 219 -11.62 0.55 -14.20
C LYS A 219 -13.06 0.77 -13.76
N THR A 220 -13.36 1.98 -13.31
CA THR A 220 -14.73 2.41 -12.99
C THR A 220 -14.89 3.91 -13.22
N ASP A 221 -16.13 4.33 -13.45
CA ASP A 221 -16.50 5.74 -13.44
C ASP A 221 -16.73 6.22 -12.00
N TRP A 222 -16.62 7.51 -11.80
CA TRP A 222 -17.03 8.16 -10.57
C TRP A 222 -17.62 9.55 -10.85
N ILE A 223 -18.50 9.97 -9.93
CA ILE A 223 -19.10 11.30 -9.92
C ILE A 223 -18.90 11.93 -8.56
N GLY A 224 -18.77 13.27 -8.52
CA GLY A 224 -18.62 14.02 -7.27
C GLY A 224 -19.38 15.34 -7.32
N VAL A 225 -20.02 15.71 -6.23
CA VAL A 225 -20.66 17.02 -6.03
C VAL A 225 -20.12 17.64 -4.75
N ARG A 226 -20.01 18.99 -4.72
CA ARG A 226 -19.61 19.68 -3.48
C ARG A 226 -20.66 19.47 -2.42
N ASN A 227 -20.23 18.93 -1.26
CA ASN A 227 -21.12 18.74 -0.12
C ASN A 227 -20.27 18.64 1.17
N ASP A 228 -20.18 19.75 1.89
CA ASP A 228 -19.42 19.82 3.14
C ASP A 228 -20.10 19.05 4.29
N ASP A 229 -21.42 18.87 4.23
CA ASP A 229 -22.20 18.19 5.26
C ASP A 229 -22.27 16.66 5.08
N PHE A 230 -21.78 16.15 3.93
CA PHE A 230 -21.84 14.71 3.68
C PHE A 230 -20.88 13.95 4.60
N THR A 231 -21.36 12.86 5.19
CA THR A 231 -20.60 11.95 6.02
C THR A 231 -20.75 10.51 5.55
N LEU A 232 -19.75 9.71 5.74
CA LEU A 232 -19.78 8.25 5.56
C LEU A 232 -20.38 7.59 6.80
N LYS A 233 -20.75 6.32 6.68
CA LYS A 233 -21.10 5.53 7.87
C LYS A 233 -19.89 5.42 8.79
N ASP A 234 -20.21 5.43 10.08
CA ASP A 234 -19.21 5.23 11.12
C ASP A 234 -18.53 3.86 10.95
N PRO A 235 -17.20 3.81 10.78
CA PRO A 235 -16.46 2.57 10.67
C PRO A 235 -16.59 1.64 11.87
N ASP A 236 -16.92 2.18 13.06
CA ASP A 236 -17.15 1.41 14.28
C ASP A 236 -18.52 0.68 14.27
N SER A 237 -19.41 1.03 13.34
CA SER A 237 -20.73 0.41 13.18
C SER A 237 -20.81 -0.69 12.13
N LEU A 238 -19.77 -0.86 11.31
CA LEU A 238 -19.77 -1.77 10.15
C LEU A 238 -19.60 -3.23 10.52
N THR A 239 -18.78 -3.48 11.55
CA THR A 239 -18.52 -4.81 12.11
C THR A 239 -18.91 -4.80 13.58
N TYR A 240 -19.67 -5.80 14.02
CA TYR A 240 -20.16 -5.92 15.40
C TYR A 240 -20.28 -7.38 15.81
N MET A 241 -20.31 -7.63 17.13
CA MET A 241 -20.50 -8.95 17.70
C MET A 241 -21.92 -9.48 17.46
N VAL A 242 -22.03 -10.74 17.04
CA VAL A 242 -23.30 -11.48 16.90
C VAL A 242 -23.37 -12.70 17.85
N LYS A 243 -22.28 -12.96 18.59
CA LYS A 243 -22.18 -13.94 19.67
C LYS A 243 -21.54 -13.29 20.89
N ASP A 244 -21.78 -13.82 22.06
CA ASP A 244 -21.29 -13.26 23.32
C ASP A 244 -19.76 -13.42 23.50
N ASP A 245 -19.20 -14.52 23.03
CA ASP A 245 -17.77 -14.84 23.23
C ASP A 245 -16.93 -14.47 22.01
N PHE A 246 -15.89 -13.67 22.21
CA PHE A 246 -14.84 -13.46 21.22
C PHE A 246 -13.70 -14.47 21.42
N LYS A 247 -13.51 -15.35 20.47
CA LYS A 247 -12.49 -16.41 20.54
C LYS A 247 -12.00 -16.83 19.16
N PHE A 248 -10.74 -17.24 19.09
CA PHE A 248 -10.15 -17.77 17.86
C PHE A 248 -9.01 -18.73 18.13
N GLN A 249 -8.66 -19.51 17.12
CA GLN A 249 -7.47 -20.36 17.11
C GLN A 249 -6.82 -20.29 15.75
N PHE A 250 -5.55 -19.86 15.73
CA PHE A 250 -4.73 -19.80 14.54
C PHE A 250 -3.35 -20.43 14.80
N LYS A 251 -2.55 -20.60 13.76
CA LYS A 251 -1.16 -21.04 13.91
C LYS A 251 -0.23 -19.83 14.03
N ASN A 252 0.76 -19.96 14.92
CA ASN A 252 1.89 -19.03 14.88
C ASN A 252 2.84 -19.40 13.72
N LEU A 253 3.90 -18.62 13.51
CA LEU A 253 4.85 -18.85 12.41
C LEU A 253 5.61 -20.17 12.51
N ASN A 254 5.67 -20.79 13.69
CA ASN A 254 6.26 -22.11 13.90
C ASN A 254 5.27 -23.26 13.69
N GLY A 255 4.04 -22.99 13.24
CA GLY A 255 2.99 -23.98 13.03
C GLY A 255 2.28 -24.46 14.30
N GLN A 256 2.57 -23.88 15.47
CA GLN A 256 1.94 -24.21 16.74
C GLN A 256 0.60 -23.48 16.87
N ASN A 257 -0.38 -24.14 17.52
CA ASN A 257 -1.67 -23.51 17.78
C ASN A 257 -1.55 -22.39 18.81
N TYR A 258 -2.08 -21.22 18.46
CA TYR A 258 -2.30 -20.10 19.34
C TYR A 258 -3.80 -19.92 19.54
N VAL A 259 -4.24 -19.91 20.77
CA VAL A 259 -5.66 -19.81 21.15
C VAL A 259 -5.90 -18.50 21.88
N TYR A 260 -6.99 -17.81 21.55
CA TYR A 260 -7.52 -16.68 22.31
C TYR A 260 -8.95 -17.01 22.80
N PRO A 261 -9.34 -16.71 24.05
CA PRO A 261 -8.48 -16.22 25.13
C PRO A 261 -7.52 -17.29 25.66
N ASN A 262 -6.43 -16.84 26.31
CA ASN A 262 -5.49 -17.69 26.99
C ASN A 262 -5.02 -17.06 28.32
N GLN A 263 -4.32 -17.85 29.15
CA GLN A 263 -3.91 -17.42 30.49
C GLN A 263 -2.94 -16.23 30.50
N GLN A 264 -2.12 -16.07 29.46
CA GLN A 264 -1.13 -15.00 29.38
C GLN A 264 -1.76 -13.61 29.15
N LEU A 265 -2.95 -13.59 28.56
CA LEU A 265 -3.70 -12.38 28.22
C LEU A 265 -4.77 -12.02 29.27
N LYS A 266 -4.93 -12.83 30.31
CA LYS A 266 -5.89 -12.55 31.36
C LYS A 266 -5.57 -11.26 32.10
N GLY A 267 -6.52 -10.35 32.19
CA GLY A 267 -6.35 -9.06 32.85
C GLY A 267 -5.54 -8.05 32.01
N LYS A 268 -5.36 -8.30 30.71
CA LYS A 268 -4.71 -7.41 29.77
C LYS A 268 -5.73 -6.70 28.89
N VAL A 269 -5.42 -5.49 28.46
CA VAL A 269 -6.10 -4.85 27.34
C VAL A 269 -5.54 -5.44 26.05
N VAL A 270 -6.40 -5.93 25.15
CA VAL A 270 -5.93 -6.63 23.95
C VAL A 270 -6.49 -5.94 22.69
N ILE A 271 -5.62 -5.73 21.71
CA ILE A 271 -6.01 -5.34 20.35
C ILE A 271 -5.78 -6.55 19.44
N VAL A 272 -6.81 -6.97 18.71
CA VAL A 272 -6.67 -7.97 17.64
C VAL A 272 -6.78 -7.27 16.30
N GLN A 273 -5.69 -7.25 15.55
CA GLN A 273 -5.61 -6.66 14.20
C GLN A 273 -5.79 -7.75 13.14
N ILE A 274 -6.89 -7.74 12.40
CA ILE A 274 -7.08 -8.57 11.22
C ILE A 274 -6.49 -7.83 10.03
N LEU A 275 -5.42 -8.37 9.43
CA LEU A 275 -4.63 -7.68 8.43
C LEU A 275 -4.24 -8.56 7.24
N GLY A 276 -3.62 -7.94 6.24
CA GLY A 276 -2.86 -8.61 5.18
C GLY A 276 -1.57 -7.86 4.93
N THR A 277 -0.43 -8.55 4.79
CA THR A 277 0.87 -7.89 4.55
C THR A 277 0.96 -7.21 3.18
N TRP A 278 0.03 -7.52 2.31
CA TRP A 278 -0.16 -6.92 0.98
C TRP A 278 -0.99 -5.63 1.00
N CYS A 279 -1.59 -5.27 2.14
CA CYS A 279 -2.54 -4.17 2.28
C CYS A 279 -1.84 -2.89 2.80
N PRO A 280 -1.79 -1.80 2.04
CA PRO A 280 -1.12 -0.57 2.47
C PRO A 280 -1.77 0.12 3.67
N ASN A 281 -3.11 0.12 3.78
CA ASN A 281 -3.80 0.68 4.96
C ASN A 281 -3.50 -0.15 6.23
N CYS A 282 -3.35 -1.48 6.09
CA CYS A 282 -2.88 -2.34 7.19
C CYS A 282 -1.46 -1.98 7.63
N LEU A 283 -0.60 -1.62 6.66
CA LEU A 283 0.75 -1.16 6.95
C LEU A 283 0.76 0.13 7.77
N ASP A 284 -0.09 1.08 7.41
CA ASP A 284 -0.18 2.36 8.13
C ASP A 284 -0.76 2.15 9.54
N GLU A 285 -1.77 1.29 9.71
CA GLU A 285 -2.28 0.90 11.03
C GLU A 285 -1.22 0.18 11.87
N THR A 286 -0.44 -0.74 11.29
CA THR A 286 0.64 -1.44 12.00
C THR A 286 1.72 -0.48 12.48
N LYS A 287 2.06 0.56 11.72
CA LYS A 287 3.00 1.61 12.19
C LYS A 287 2.47 2.30 13.45
N PHE A 288 1.20 2.66 13.45
CA PHE A 288 0.56 3.25 14.62
C PHE A 288 0.49 2.26 15.80
N TYR A 289 0.22 1.00 15.55
CA TYR A 289 0.17 -0.03 16.59
C TYR A 289 1.53 -0.37 17.17
N ASN A 290 2.61 -0.24 16.42
CA ASN A 290 3.96 -0.29 16.97
C ASN A 290 4.18 0.84 18.00
N GLU A 291 3.75 2.09 17.69
CA GLU A 291 3.81 3.21 18.61
C GLU A 291 3.00 2.94 19.90
N LEU A 292 1.78 2.38 19.76
CA LEU A 292 0.94 2.02 20.91
C LEU A 292 1.58 0.92 21.77
N TYR A 293 2.14 -0.11 21.14
CA TYR A 293 2.80 -1.20 21.85
C TYR A 293 4.02 -0.70 22.61
N ASP A 294 4.88 0.10 22.00
CA ASP A 294 6.04 0.68 22.65
C ASP A 294 5.64 1.55 23.85
N GLN A 295 4.53 2.26 23.75
CA GLN A 295 4.05 3.15 24.82
C GLN A 295 3.37 2.41 25.96
N PHE A 296 2.54 1.38 25.71
CA PHE A 296 1.59 0.84 26.68
C PHE A 296 1.79 -0.66 27.02
N HIS A 297 2.69 -1.37 26.34
CA HIS A 297 2.89 -2.80 26.63
C HIS A 297 3.26 -3.06 28.09
N ASN A 298 4.15 -2.27 28.66
CA ASN A 298 4.56 -2.40 30.06
C ASN A 298 3.42 -2.09 31.05
N ASP A 299 2.40 -1.34 30.62
CA ASP A 299 1.22 -1.01 31.41
C ASP A 299 0.09 -2.02 31.26
N GLY A 300 0.26 -3.01 30.37
CA GLY A 300 -0.68 -4.11 30.20
C GLY A 300 -1.45 -4.17 28.89
N LEU A 301 -1.01 -3.42 27.85
CA LEU A 301 -1.52 -3.58 26.49
C LEU A 301 -0.83 -4.76 25.81
N GLU A 302 -1.62 -5.59 25.13
CA GLU A 302 -1.14 -6.62 24.20
C GLU A 302 -1.76 -6.41 22.82
N ILE A 303 -1.01 -6.71 21.77
CA ILE A 303 -1.50 -6.67 20.40
C ILE A 303 -1.24 -8.00 19.72
N ILE A 304 -2.20 -8.48 18.94
CA ILE A 304 -2.12 -9.72 18.17
C ILE A 304 -2.54 -9.43 16.75
N GLY A 305 -1.64 -9.64 15.80
CA GLY A 305 -1.99 -9.64 14.38
C GLY A 305 -2.54 -11.01 13.94
N VAL A 306 -3.54 -11.02 13.06
CA VAL A 306 -3.98 -12.23 12.33
C VAL A 306 -3.93 -11.92 10.85
N ALA A 307 -2.90 -12.41 10.15
CA ALA A 307 -2.61 -12.06 8.78
C ALA A 307 -3.21 -13.06 7.78
N TYR A 308 -3.94 -12.54 6.79
CA TYR A 308 -4.48 -13.29 5.67
C TYR A 308 -3.71 -12.94 4.40
N GLU A 309 -3.10 -13.94 3.77
CA GLU A 309 -2.11 -13.76 2.73
C GLU A 309 -2.58 -14.24 1.33
N SER A 310 -1.96 -13.70 0.27
CA SER A 310 -2.29 -14.10 -1.11
C SER A 310 -1.92 -15.54 -1.44
N PRO A 311 -0.79 -16.11 -1.01
CA PRO A 311 -0.47 -17.52 -1.22
C PRO A 311 -1.44 -18.47 -0.50
N GLU A 312 -1.59 -19.68 -1.06
CA GLU A 312 -2.46 -20.70 -0.50
C GLU A 312 -1.75 -21.59 0.53
N ASN A 313 -0.44 -21.81 0.38
CA ASN A 313 0.33 -22.68 1.26
C ASN A 313 0.86 -21.92 2.49
N PHE A 314 1.02 -22.65 3.58
CA PHE A 314 1.41 -22.11 4.87
C PHE A 314 2.83 -21.52 4.87
N GLU A 315 3.77 -22.19 4.21
CA GLU A 315 5.18 -21.81 4.20
C GLU A 315 5.38 -20.44 3.52
N ASP A 316 4.74 -20.21 2.37
CA ASP A 316 4.78 -18.92 1.67
C ASP A 316 4.08 -17.82 2.47
N GLN A 317 2.99 -18.14 3.19
CA GLN A 317 2.31 -17.21 4.10
C GLN A 317 3.25 -16.79 5.23
N VAL A 318 3.92 -17.75 5.87
CA VAL A 318 4.92 -17.51 6.93
C VAL A 318 6.06 -16.63 6.42
N GLU A 319 6.61 -16.91 5.24
CA GLU A 319 7.70 -16.10 4.65
C GLU A 319 7.27 -14.64 4.48
N ARG A 320 6.04 -14.39 4.00
CA ARG A 320 5.52 -13.03 3.83
C ARG A 320 5.33 -12.30 5.15
N ILE A 321 4.73 -12.98 6.13
CA ILE A 321 4.51 -12.41 7.46
C ILE A 321 5.85 -12.14 8.14
N GLN A 322 6.81 -13.06 8.08
CA GLN A 322 8.14 -12.85 8.66
C GLN A 322 8.85 -11.66 8.03
N ARG A 323 8.83 -11.55 6.70
CA ARG A 323 9.38 -10.40 6.00
C ARG A 323 8.72 -9.08 6.43
N TYR A 324 7.41 -9.10 6.65
CA TYR A 324 6.66 -7.93 7.12
C TYR A 324 7.09 -7.54 8.54
N ILE A 325 7.19 -8.51 9.45
CA ILE A 325 7.66 -8.31 10.82
C ILE A 325 9.06 -7.69 10.81
N ASP A 326 9.99 -8.26 10.04
CA ASP A 326 11.37 -7.80 9.97
C ASP A 326 11.48 -6.38 9.39
N ASN A 327 10.78 -6.11 8.28
CA ASN A 327 10.81 -4.81 7.62
C ASN A 327 10.16 -3.69 8.46
N LYS A 328 9.22 -4.04 9.34
CA LYS A 328 8.46 -3.07 10.16
C LYS A 328 8.83 -3.11 11.63
N SER A 329 9.74 -4.00 12.01
CA SER A 329 10.12 -4.19 13.41
C SER A 329 8.90 -4.37 14.31
N VAL A 330 7.94 -5.22 13.87
CA VAL A 330 6.69 -5.45 14.62
C VAL A 330 7.01 -6.15 15.93
N PRO A 331 6.70 -5.53 17.09
CA PRO A 331 7.11 -6.05 18.41
C PRO A 331 6.15 -7.09 18.99
N TYR A 332 5.02 -7.35 18.35
CA TYR A 332 3.96 -8.24 18.83
C TYR A 332 3.74 -9.42 17.88
N PRO A 333 3.10 -10.52 18.34
CA PRO A 333 2.89 -11.70 17.52
C PRO A 333 1.92 -11.45 16.36
N ILE A 334 2.28 -11.96 15.17
CA ILE A 334 1.38 -12.07 14.03
C ILE A 334 1.16 -13.56 13.74
N LEU A 335 -0.10 -13.95 13.70
CA LEU A 335 -0.57 -15.31 13.45
C LEU A 335 -0.92 -15.50 11.97
N VAL A 336 -0.90 -16.73 11.50
CA VAL A 336 -1.26 -17.09 10.13
C VAL A 336 -2.76 -17.36 10.07
N GLY A 337 -3.53 -16.42 9.52
CA GLY A 337 -4.98 -16.52 9.33
C GLY A 337 -5.36 -17.40 8.12
N GLY A 338 -4.46 -17.49 7.13
CA GLY A 338 -4.69 -18.28 5.92
C GLY A 338 -4.77 -17.42 4.65
N ARG A 339 -5.56 -17.87 3.67
CA ARG A 339 -5.69 -17.17 2.41
C ARG A 339 -6.52 -15.89 2.52
N ALA A 340 -6.07 -14.82 1.89
CA ALA A 340 -6.75 -13.53 1.82
C ALA A 340 -8.12 -13.64 1.12
N SER A 341 -9.19 -13.58 1.91
CA SER A 341 -10.58 -13.64 1.44
C SER A 341 -11.51 -13.15 2.55
N LYS A 342 -12.30 -12.13 2.28
CA LYS A 342 -13.32 -11.63 3.22
C LYS A 342 -14.29 -12.72 3.66
N THR A 343 -14.62 -13.67 2.78
CA THR A 343 -15.51 -14.81 3.07
C THR A 343 -14.84 -15.80 4.05
N ILE A 344 -13.56 -16.13 3.83
CA ILE A 344 -12.82 -17.02 4.75
C ILE A 344 -12.66 -16.33 6.10
N THR A 345 -12.18 -15.10 6.10
CA THR A 345 -11.98 -14.32 7.34
C THR A 345 -13.27 -14.18 8.16
N SER A 346 -14.40 -13.88 7.49
CA SER A 346 -15.70 -13.80 8.19
C SER A 346 -16.17 -15.14 8.76
N LYS A 347 -15.76 -16.26 8.14
CA LYS A 347 -16.06 -17.59 8.68
C LYS A 347 -15.18 -17.93 9.87
N ASP A 348 -13.92 -17.53 9.85
CA ASP A 348 -12.98 -17.78 10.94
C ASP A 348 -13.30 -16.92 12.18
N PHE A 349 -13.89 -15.73 11.96
CA PHE A 349 -14.43 -14.84 12.99
C PHE A 349 -15.96 -14.84 13.00
N ASP A 350 -16.57 -16.01 13.08
CA ASP A 350 -18.03 -16.21 12.99
C ASP A 350 -18.85 -15.62 14.17
N MET A 351 -18.15 -15.09 15.19
CA MET A 351 -18.75 -14.29 16.25
C MET A 351 -18.99 -12.84 15.82
N LEU A 352 -18.44 -12.40 14.68
CA LEU A 352 -18.70 -11.11 14.05
C LEU A 352 -19.78 -11.27 12.98
N ASN A 353 -20.56 -10.21 12.73
CA ASN A 353 -21.52 -10.19 11.62
C ASN A 353 -20.84 -10.44 10.27
N LYS A 354 -19.66 -9.85 10.07
CA LYS A 354 -18.77 -10.03 8.92
C LYS A 354 -17.43 -9.31 9.15
N VAL A 355 -16.41 -9.69 8.41
CA VAL A 355 -15.19 -8.90 8.21
C VAL A 355 -15.22 -8.34 6.80
N SER A 356 -15.53 -7.06 6.67
CA SER A 356 -15.76 -6.40 5.37
C SER A 356 -14.53 -5.70 4.81
N SER A 357 -13.48 -5.50 5.62
CA SER A 357 -12.24 -4.84 5.21
C SER A 357 -11.01 -5.43 5.90
N PHE A 358 -9.88 -5.22 5.26
CA PHE A 358 -8.56 -5.25 5.87
C PHE A 358 -8.02 -3.80 5.89
N PRO A 359 -7.59 -3.27 7.08
CA PRO A 359 -7.64 -3.92 8.37
C PRO A 359 -9.04 -3.92 8.99
N THR A 360 -9.23 -4.75 10.02
CA THR A 360 -10.32 -4.64 11.00
C THR A 360 -9.70 -4.90 12.37
N SER A 361 -9.93 -3.99 13.31
CA SER A 361 -9.34 -4.03 14.64
C SER A 361 -10.36 -4.18 15.74
N ILE A 362 -10.14 -5.12 16.65
CA ILE A 362 -11.01 -5.46 17.78
C ILE A 362 -10.30 -5.08 19.07
N PHE A 363 -10.92 -4.21 19.87
CA PHE A 363 -10.42 -3.74 21.16
C PHE A 363 -11.15 -4.44 22.29
N ILE A 364 -10.40 -5.02 23.23
CA ILE A 364 -10.88 -5.90 24.27
C ILE A 364 -10.36 -5.38 25.62
N ASN A 365 -11.25 -5.24 26.61
CA ASN A 365 -10.91 -4.79 27.95
C ASN A 365 -10.26 -5.92 28.79
N LYS A 366 -9.87 -5.62 30.03
CA LYS A 366 -9.22 -6.56 30.96
C LYS A 366 -10.11 -7.76 31.37
N ASP A 367 -11.42 -7.59 31.27
CA ASP A 367 -12.40 -8.67 31.55
C ASP A 367 -12.60 -9.60 30.34
N GLY A 368 -12.00 -9.28 29.19
CA GLY A 368 -12.13 -10.05 27.95
C GLY A 368 -13.34 -9.66 27.11
N GLU A 369 -14.00 -8.54 27.40
CA GLU A 369 -15.15 -8.04 26.65
C GLU A 369 -14.69 -7.17 25.48
N VAL A 370 -15.31 -7.33 24.31
CA VAL A 370 -15.11 -6.49 23.15
C VAL A 370 -15.78 -5.12 23.38
N VAL A 371 -14.98 -4.06 23.44
CA VAL A 371 -15.46 -2.70 23.72
C VAL A 371 -15.57 -1.85 22.48
N LYS A 372 -14.84 -2.17 21.41
CA LYS A 372 -14.86 -1.45 20.13
C LYS A 372 -14.41 -2.37 19.00
N ILE A 373 -15.02 -2.23 17.83
CA ILE A 373 -14.55 -2.84 16.59
C ILE A 373 -14.45 -1.72 15.55
N HIS A 374 -13.26 -1.54 14.98
CA HIS A 374 -12.99 -0.54 13.95
C HIS A 374 -12.74 -1.22 12.60
N THR A 375 -13.50 -0.85 11.58
CA THR A 375 -13.42 -1.45 10.26
C THR A 375 -12.75 -0.51 9.27
N GLY A 376 -11.66 -0.96 8.65
CA GLY A 376 -10.87 -0.14 7.75
C GLY A 376 -9.88 0.74 8.51
N PHE A 377 -9.18 1.61 7.81
CA PHE A 377 -8.23 2.53 8.41
C PHE A 377 -8.05 3.75 7.51
N ASN A 378 -8.20 4.92 8.11
CA ASN A 378 -7.88 6.20 7.51
C ASN A 378 -6.48 6.61 7.95
N GLY A 379 -5.51 6.41 7.08
CA GLY A 379 -4.10 6.59 7.38
C GLY A 379 -3.60 8.04 7.28
N PRO A 380 -2.27 8.25 7.37
CA PRO A 380 -1.65 9.59 7.39
C PRO A 380 -2.01 10.48 6.19
N GLY A 381 -2.40 9.89 5.06
CA GLY A 381 -2.86 10.62 3.86
C GLY A 381 -4.14 11.43 4.07
N THR A 382 -4.86 11.21 5.19
CA THR A 382 -6.11 11.91 5.54
C THR A 382 -5.90 13.12 6.45
N GLY A 383 -4.66 13.34 6.93
CA GLY A 383 -4.29 14.48 7.77
C GLY A 383 -4.99 14.47 9.13
N GLU A 384 -5.80 15.48 9.42
CA GLU A 384 -6.47 15.67 10.71
C GLU A 384 -7.29 14.43 11.14
N ILE A 385 -7.97 13.75 10.22
CA ILE A 385 -8.79 12.57 10.51
C ILE A 385 -7.94 11.44 11.13
N TYR A 386 -6.72 11.24 10.61
CA TYR A 386 -5.78 10.29 11.19
C TYR A 386 -5.31 10.71 12.57
N GLU A 387 -4.98 11.98 12.77
CA GLU A 387 -4.53 12.49 14.08
C GLU A 387 -5.64 12.41 15.13
N GLU A 388 -6.90 12.71 14.77
CA GLU A 388 -8.07 12.54 15.65
C GLU A 388 -8.24 11.07 16.06
N TYR A 389 -8.18 10.13 15.10
CA TYR A 389 -8.24 8.70 15.39
C TYR A 389 -7.13 8.25 16.36
N LYS A 390 -5.90 8.73 16.18
CA LYS A 390 -4.78 8.43 17.10
C LYS A 390 -5.09 8.93 18.52
N ILE A 391 -5.53 10.17 18.65
CA ILE A 391 -5.84 10.78 19.95
C ILE A 391 -6.96 10.00 20.66
N GLU A 392 -8.05 9.72 19.99
CA GLU A 392 -9.18 8.97 20.55
C GLU A 392 -8.78 7.54 20.96
N THR A 393 -7.99 6.86 20.15
CA THR A 393 -7.50 5.51 20.43
C THR A 393 -6.59 5.50 21.67
N ILE A 394 -5.64 6.45 21.76
CA ILE A 394 -4.76 6.60 22.93
C ILE A 394 -5.57 6.88 24.20
N GLN A 395 -6.57 7.76 24.14
CA GLN A 395 -7.44 8.08 25.27
C GLN A 395 -8.26 6.84 25.71
N MET A 396 -8.78 6.09 24.77
CA MET A 396 -9.51 4.83 25.05
C MET A 396 -8.60 3.80 25.73
N ILE A 397 -7.39 3.55 25.21
CA ILE A 397 -6.44 2.61 25.80
C ILE A 397 -6.08 3.03 27.22
N ASN A 398 -5.76 4.32 27.46
CA ASN A 398 -5.46 4.82 28.81
C ASN A 398 -6.61 4.54 29.79
N ARG A 399 -7.86 4.75 29.37
CA ARG A 399 -9.03 4.46 30.21
C ARG A 399 -9.12 2.97 30.53
N LEU A 400 -9.02 2.10 29.53
CA LEU A 400 -9.08 0.65 29.69
C LEU A 400 -7.96 0.08 30.57
N LEU A 401 -6.78 0.71 30.56
CA LEU A 401 -5.65 0.33 31.40
C LEU A 401 -5.83 0.72 32.87
N ILE A 402 -6.67 1.72 33.20
CA ILE A 402 -6.97 2.16 34.55
C ILE A 402 -8.14 1.34 35.18
N GLU A 403 -9.14 1.00 34.37
CA GLU A 403 -10.25 0.11 34.75
C GLU A 403 -9.73 -1.30 35.10
#